data_5e978981279644e6f32b2bee5829bcf6
#
_entry.id   5e978981279644e6f32b2bee5829bcf6
#
_cell.length_a   1.000
_cell.length_b   1.000
_cell.length_c   1.000
_cell.angle_alpha   90.00
_cell.angle_beta   90.00
_cell.angle_gamma   90.00
#
_symmetry.space_group_name_H-M   'P 1'
#
loop_
_entity.id
_entity.type
_entity.pdbx_description
1 polymer ?
#
loop_
_entity_poly.entity_id
_entity_poly.type
_entity_poly.pdbx_seq_one_letter_code
_entity_poly.pdbx_strand_id
1 'polypeptide(L)'
;MNQAVNQAAISDKVVATIAAMVEVSPDRLEWDTRLFDDLGLDSTSALELLMRIEDETGIEFDDDTLEQQHFETVGSLVGYALDQLKG
;
A
#
# COMPACT_ATOMS: atom_id res chain seq x y z
N MET A 1 8.59 -15.58 -18.30
CA MET A 1 8.47 -15.22 -17.84
C MET A 1 8.07 -14.71 -17.46
N ASN A 2 8.01 -14.34 -17.03
CA ASN A 2 7.69 -13.69 -16.49
C ASN A 2 7.52 -13.19 -16.01
N GLN A 3 7.26 -12.94 -15.97
CA GLN A 3 7.10 -12.25 -15.53
C GLN A 3 6.96 -11.67 -14.76
N ALA A 4 6.92 -11.61 -14.89
CA ALA A 4 7.53 -10.63 -14.05
C ALA A 4 6.64 -10.08 -12.97
N VAL A 5 5.46 -9.64 -13.31
CA VAL A 5 4.57 -9.05 -12.33
C VAL A 5 3.83 -10.13 -11.58
N ASN A 6 4.16 -10.23 -10.30
CA ASN A 6 3.54 -11.20 -9.40
C ASN A 6 2.71 -10.42 -8.39
N GLN A 7 1.39 -10.59 -8.43
CA GLN A 7 0.50 -9.86 -7.53
C GLN A 7 0.82 -10.13 -6.06
N ALA A 8 1.18 -11.36 -5.74
CA ALA A 8 1.54 -11.69 -4.36
C ALA A 8 2.80 -10.95 -3.93
N ALA A 9 3.78 -10.82 -4.83
CA ALA A 9 5.01 -10.09 -4.51
C ALA A 9 4.72 -8.60 -4.29
N ILE A 10 3.86 -8.01 -5.11
CA ILE A 10 3.48 -6.61 -4.94
C ILE A 10 2.72 -6.42 -3.63
N SER A 11 1.78 -7.30 -3.35
CA SER A 11 1.02 -7.29 -2.11
C SER A 11 1.96 -7.33 -0.90
N ASP A 12 2.91 -8.25 -0.93
CA ASP A 12 3.89 -8.39 0.15
C ASP A 12 4.73 -7.13 0.32
N LYS A 13 5.13 -6.50 -0.78
CA LYS A 13 5.93 -5.27 -0.70
C LYS A 13 5.12 -4.12 -0.11
N VAL A 14 3.85 -4.00 -0.49
CA VAL A 14 2.99 -2.96 0.06
C VAL A 14 2.83 -3.17 1.57
N VAL A 15 2.52 -4.39 1.98
CA VAL A 15 2.35 -4.71 3.40
C VAL A 15 3.65 -4.46 4.16
N ALA A 16 4.78 -4.90 3.61
CA ALA A 16 6.07 -4.70 4.26
C ALA A 16 6.42 -3.23 4.40
N THR A 17 6.08 -2.43 3.38
CA THR A 17 6.33 -0.99 3.43
C THR A 17 5.49 -0.32 4.51
N ILE A 18 4.21 -0.70 4.61
CA ILE A 18 3.34 -0.18 5.66
C ILE A 18 3.91 -0.57 7.03
N ALA A 19 4.25 -1.84 7.19
CA ALA A 19 4.75 -2.35 8.46
C ALA A 19 6.03 -1.62 8.90
N ALA A 20 6.95 -1.41 7.96
CA ALA A 20 8.20 -0.71 8.26
C ALA A 20 7.92 0.73 8.69
N MET A 21 6.97 1.37 8.05
CA MET A 21 6.67 2.76 8.33
C MET A 21 6.05 2.95 9.70
N VAL A 22 5.20 2.01 10.13
CA VAL A 22 4.57 2.09 11.45
C VAL A 22 5.29 1.25 12.50
N GLU A 23 6.42 0.65 12.14
CA GLU A 23 7.30 -0.09 13.04
C GLU A 23 6.62 -1.28 13.72
N VAL A 24 5.87 -2.05 12.93
CA VAL A 24 5.26 -3.29 13.41
C VAL A 24 5.70 -4.43 12.49
N SER A 25 5.52 -5.66 12.96
CA SER A 25 5.78 -6.82 12.12
C SER A 25 4.71 -6.94 11.04
N PRO A 26 5.10 -7.27 9.79
CA PRO A 26 4.09 -7.47 8.75
C PRO A 26 3.01 -8.48 9.12
N ASP A 27 3.35 -9.46 9.95
CA ASP A 27 2.40 -10.49 10.39
C ASP A 27 1.24 -9.91 11.19
N ARG A 28 1.42 -8.73 11.74
CA ARG A 28 0.39 -8.08 12.54
C ARG A 28 -0.62 -7.32 11.72
N LEU A 29 -0.33 -7.11 10.44
CA LEU A 29 -1.24 -6.37 9.56
C LEU A 29 -2.22 -7.34 8.92
N GLU A 30 -3.49 -6.96 8.95
CA GLU A 30 -4.55 -7.75 8.31
C GLU A 30 -5.19 -6.89 7.21
N TRP A 31 -5.96 -7.53 6.35
CA TRP A 31 -6.57 -6.82 5.23
C TRP A 31 -7.53 -5.73 5.71
N ASP A 32 -8.17 -5.92 6.85
CA ASP A 32 -9.10 -4.93 7.40
C ASP A 32 -8.46 -4.01 8.43
N THR A 33 -7.14 -4.08 8.62
CA THR A 33 -6.45 -3.15 9.50
C THR A 33 -6.60 -1.74 8.93
N ARG A 34 -7.03 -0.81 9.76
CA ARG A 34 -7.28 0.57 9.33
C ARG A 34 -6.02 1.40 9.44
N LEU A 35 -5.66 2.07 8.34
CA LEU A 35 -4.41 2.81 8.30
C LEU A 35 -4.42 4.00 9.25
N PHE A 36 -5.51 4.75 9.27
CA PHE A 36 -5.59 5.92 10.15
C PHE A 36 -5.97 5.55 11.57
N ASP A 37 -7.03 4.77 11.73
CA ASP A 37 -7.56 4.47 13.06
C ASP A 37 -6.72 3.47 13.83
N ASP A 38 -6.27 2.42 13.16
CA ASP A 38 -5.52 1.34 13.85
C ASP A 38 -4.04 1.59 13.89
N LEU A 39 -3.47 2.17 12.82
CA LEU A 39 -2.03 2.37 12.72
C LEU A 39 -1.60 3.81 13.01
N GLY A 40 -2.56 4.72 13.15
CA GLY A 40 -2.27 6.08 13.54
C GLY A 40 -1.64 6.94 12.45
N LEU A 41 -1.79 6.56 11.21
CA LEU A 41 -1.27 7.38 10.11
C LEU A 41 -2.12 8.63 9.95
N ASP A 42 -1.49 9.69 9.45
CA ASP A 42 -2.20 10.92 9.09
C ASP A 42 -2.00 11.18 7.59
N SER A 43 -2.54 12.32 7.10
CA SER A 43 -2.47 12.62 5.67
C SER A 43 -1.03 12.73 5.16
N THR A 44 -0.15 13.33 5.95
CA THR A 44 1.24 13.47 5.56
C THR A 44 1.93 12.12 5.51
N SER A 45 1.70 11.28 6.51
CA SER A 45 2.27 9.93 6.54
C SER A 45 1.74 9.07 5.40
N ALA A 46 0.45 9.25 5.06
CA ALA A 46 -0.14 8.51 3.95
C ALA A 46 0.53 8.86 2.62
N LEU A 47 0.82 10.14 2.40
CA LEU A 47 1.54 10.56 1.20
C LEU A 47 2.94 9.97 1.15
N GLU A 48 3.64 10.00 2.28
CA GLU A 48 4.97 9.40 2.36
C GLU A 48 4.89 7.90 2.09
N LEU A 49 3.87 7.24 2.61
CA LEU A 49 3.67 5.81 2.38
C LEU A 49 3.52 5.52 0.89
N LEU A 50 2.74 6.33 0.18
CA LEU A 50 2.58 6.16 -1.26
C LEU A 50 3.91 6.28 -1.99
N MET A 51 4.71 7.27 -1.61
CA MET A 51 6.02 7.48 -2.24
C MET A 51 6.93 6.29 -2.01
N ARG A 52 6.90 5.73 -0.82
CA ARG A 52 7.72 4.55 -0.51
C ARG A 52 7.26 3.33 -1.29
N ILE A 53 5.94 3.17 -1.43
CA ILE A 53 5.41 2.06 -2.22
C ILE A 53 5.82 2.20 -3.67
N GLU A 54 5.76 3.41 -4.21
CA GLU A 54 6.22 3.66 -5.58
C GLU A 54 7.67 3.25 -5.77
N ASP A 55 8.52 3.61 -4.80
CA ASP A 55 9.94 3.26 -4.85
C ASP A 55 10.16 1.75 -4.79
N GLU A 56 9.40 1.08 -3.94
CA GLU A 56 9.61 -0.36 -3.71
C GLU A 56 9.04 -1.21 -4.83
N THR A 57 7.98 -0.75 -5.47
CA THR A 57 7.26 -1.56 -6.46
C THR A 57 7.43 -1.07 -7.88
N GLY A 58 7.85 0.16 -8.07
CA GLY A 58 7.90 0.77 -9.40
C GLY A 58 6.54 1.21 -9.92
N ILE A 59 5.51 1.11 -9.11
CA ILE A 59 4.17 1.54 -9.49
C ILE A 59 4.10 3.06 -9.37
N GLU A 60 3.43 3.69 -10.32
CA GLU A 60 3.13 5.13 -10.24
C GLU A 60 1.66 5.28 -9.91
N PHE A 61 1.37 5.95 -8.80
CA PHE A 61 -0.01 6.20 -8.40
C PHE A 61 -0.54 7.44 -9.11
N ASP A 62 -1.78 7.35 -9.53
CA ASP A 62 -2.45 8.45 -10.25
C ASP A 62 -3.20 9.30 -9.22
N ASP A 63 -2.73 10.53 -9.01
CA ASP A 63 -3.35 11.45 -8.06
C ASP A 63 -4.81 11.73 -8.40
N ASP A 64 -5.16 11.67 -9.67
CA ASP A 64 -6.53 11.97 -10.09
C ASP A 64 -7.53 10.91 -9.66
N THR A 65 -7.07 9.66 -9.52
CA THR A 65 -7.95 8.57 -9.13
C THR A 65 -7.81 8.19 -7.66
N LEU A 66 -6.84 8.79 -6.97
CA LEU A 66 -6.58 8.46 -5.58
C LEU A 66 -7.62 9.12 -4.69
N GLU A 67 -8.32 8.31 -3.89
CA GLU A 67 -9.36 8.79 -3.01
C GLU A 67 -9.13 8.30 -1.60
N GLN A 68 -9.77 8.92 -0.64
CA GLN A 68 -9.63 8.57 0.76
C GLN A 68 -9.94 7.10 1.01
N GLN A 69 -10.92 6.55 0.30
CA GLN A 69 -11.30 5.15 0.49
C GLN A 69 -10.15 4.20 0.20
N HIS A 70 -9.18 4.60 -0.61
CA HIS A 70 -8.03 3.76 -0.92
C HIS A 70 -7.08 3.63 0.26
N PHE A 71 -7.18 4.54 1.21
CA PHE A 71 -6.36 4.52 2.41
C PHE A 71 -7.09 4.01 3.65
N GLU A 72 -8.30 3.52 3.50
CA GLU A 72 -9.06 3.12 4.69
C GLU A 72 -8.43 1.93 5.38
N THR A 73 -8.04 0.92 4.61
CA THR A 73 -7.47 -0.30 5.17
C THR A 73 -6.26 -0.73 4.36
N VAL A 74 -5.50 -1.67 4.94
CA VAL A 74 -4.39 -2.30 4.24
C VAL A 74 -4.90 -2.91 2.93
N GLY A 75 -6.02 -3.62 3.00
CA GLY A 75 -6.59 -4.27 1.81
C GLY A 75 -6.99 -3.29 0.73
N SER A 76 -7.57 -2.15 1.10
CA SER A 76 -7.99 -1.18 0.09
C SER A 76 -6.78 -0.55 -0.60
N LEU A 77 -5.70 -0.33 0.15
CA LEU A 77 -4.48 0.23 -0.45
C LEU A 77 -3.79 -0.80 -1.35
N VAL A 78 -3.71 -2.05 -0.91
CA VAL A 78 -3.15 -3.11 -1.74
C VAL A 78 -3.97 -3.26 -3.02
N GLY A 79 -5.30 -3.24 -2.91
CA GLY A 79 -6.17 -3.34 -4.07
C GLY A 79 -5.94 -2.21 -5.06
N TYR A 80 -5.79 -1.00 -4.56
CA TYR A 80 -5.51 0.15 -5.40
C TYR A 80 -4.17 0.00 -6.12
N ALA A 81 -3.14 -0.45 -5.39
CA ALA A 81 -1.82 -0.67 -5.98
C ALA A 81 -1.88 -1.70 -7.10
N LEU A 82 -2.61 -2.78 -6.89
CA LEU A 82 -2.76 -3.81 -7.91
C LEU A 82 -3.52 -3.29 -9.14
N ASP A 83 -4.50 -2.44 -8.93
CA ASP A 83 -5.23 -1.80 -10.03
C ASP A 83 -4.31 -0.93 -10.89
N GLN A 84 -3.36 -0.25 -10.27
CA GLN A 84 -2.42 0.58 -11.02
C GLN A 84 -1.53 -0.26 -11.93
N LEU A 85 -1.25 -1.49 -11.54
CA LEU A 85 -0.46 -2.41 -12.37
C LEU A 85 -1.22 -2.80 -13.63
N LYS A 86 -2.51 -2.91 -13.54
CA LYS A 86 -3.32 -3.35 -14.68
C LYS A 86 -3.48 -2.27 -15.73
N GLY A 87 -3.25 -1.06 -15.34
CA GLY A 87 -3.39 -0.06 -16.29
C GLY A 87 -3.57 1.20 -16.19
#